data_5cf71667ca7a0162271fe58909fd082e
#
_entry.id   5cf71667ca7a0162271fe58909fd082e
#
_cell.length_a   1.000
_cell.length_b   1.000
_cell.length_c   1.000
_cell.angle_alpha   90.00
_cell.angle_beta   90.00
_cell.angle_gamma   90.00
#
_symmetry.space_group_name_H-M   'P 1'
#
loop_
_entity.id
_entity.type
_entity.pdbx_description
1 polymer ?
#
loop_
_entity_poly.entity_id
_entity_poly.type
_entity_poly.pdbx_seq_one_letter_code
_entity_poly.pdbx_strand_id
1 'polypeptide(L)'
;MIKFIELIKNCMPVVDELFPWDVEEQHPKKNFFLLDVREPYEFEIMRIKNSINVPRGILESAVEYGYEETVPELVEARNKEVLVICRAGNRSLLAAQTMTIMGYRSAHSLQTGLKG
;
A
#
# COMPACT_ATOMS: atom_id res chain seq x y z
N MET A 1 9.65 24.65 4.96
CA MET A 1 8.58 23.67 5.19
C MET A 1 8.22 22.98 3.87
N ILE A 2 8.13 21.67 3.87
CA ILE A 2 7.74 20.91 2.67
C ILE A 2 6.23 20.76 2.64
N LYS A 3 5.63 21.11 1.52
CA LYS A 3 4.19 20.97 1.34
C LYS A 3 3.80 19.52 1.03
N PHE A 4 2.56 19.17 1.33
CA PHE A 4 2.03 17.82 1.05
C PHE A 4 2.27 17.39 -0.39
N ILE A 5 1.97 18.27 -1.35
CA ILE A 5 2.15 17.94 -2.78
C ILE A 5 3.63 17.67 -3.11
N GLU A 6 4.55 18.32 -2.42
CA GLU A 6 5.98 18.09 -2.62
C GLU A 6 6.41 16.72 -2.10
N LEU A 7 5.86 16.30 -0.95
CA LEU A 7 6.10 14.94 -0.44
C LEU A 7 5.63 13.90 -1.44
N ILE A 8 4.46 14.11 -2.02
CA ILE A 8 3.92 13.19 -3.04
C ILE A 8 4.82 13.13 -4.27
N LYS A 9 5.24 14.28 -4.77
CA LYS A 9 6.13 14.33 -5.94
C LYS A 9 7.47 13.66 -5.70
N ASN A 10 7.98 13.74 -4.48
CA ASN A 10 9.24 13.10 -4.12
C ASN A 10 9.15 11.57 -4.10
N CYS A 11 7.95 11.02 -3.94
CA CYS A 11 7.74 9.57 -3.98
C CYS A 11 7.73 9.02 -5.41
N MET A 12 7.28 9.81 -6.37
CA MET A 12 7.04 9.35 -7.75
C MET A 12 8.24 8.67 -8.41
N PRO A 13 9.49 9.18 -8.26
CA PRO A 13 10.63 8.53 -8.90
C PRO A 13 11.04 7.19 -8.29
N VAL A 14 10.61 6.90 -7.05
CA VAL A 14 11.07 5.71 -6.32
C VAL A 14 9.97 4.70 -6.04
N VAL A 15 8.71 5.06 -6.31
CA VAL A 15 7.56 4.18 -6.10
C VAL A 15 6.93 3.86 -7.46
N ASP A 16 6.72 2.57 -7.69
CA ASP A 16 6.05 2.11 -8.90
C ASP A 16 4.54 2.24 -8.73
N GLU A 17 3.90 3.00 -9.61
CA GLU A 17 2.45 3.19 -9.59
C GLU A 17 1.80 2.31 -10.65
N LEU A 18 0.70 1.65 -10.27
CA LEU A 18 -0.09 0.85 -11.19
C LEU A 18 -1.50 1.43 -11.28
N PHE A 19 -2.05 1.45 -12.48
CA PHE A 19 -3.45 1.81 -12.69
C PHE A 19 -4.35 0.58 -12.58
N PRO A 20 -5.65 0.75 -12.35
CA PRO A 20 -6.56 -0.40 -12.25
C PRO A 20 -6.49 -1.36 -13.45
N TRP A 21 -6.35 -0.83 -14.65
CA TRP A 21 -6.24 -1.67 -15.86
C TRP A 21 -4.92 -2.45 -15.90
N ASP A 22 -3.84 -1.92 -15.34
CA ASP A 22 -2.57 -2.64 -15.23
C ASP A 22 -2.71 -3.81 -14.27
N VAL A 23 -3.43 -3.61 -13.18
CA VAL A 23 -3.67 -4.65 -12.19
C VAL A 23 -4.52 -5.78 -12.79
N GLU A 24 -5.56 -5.44 -13.53
CA GLU A 24 -6.40 -6.44 -14.19
C GLU A 24 -5.58 -7.29 -15.17
N GLU A 25 -4.68 -6.67 -15.92
CA GLU A 25 -3.81 -7.37 -16.86
C GLU A 25 -2.79 -8.26 -16.16
N GLN A 26 -2.18 -7.78 -15.07
CA GLN A 26 -1.08 -8.45 -14.40
C GLN A 26 -1.52 -9.44 -13.31
N HIS A 27 -2.68 -9.22 -12.70
CA HIS A 27 -3.13 -9.98 -11.54
C HIS A 27 -3.17 -11.51 -11.75
N PRO A 28 -3.63 -12.03 -12.89
CA PRO A 28 -3.61 -13.47 -13.09
C PRO A 28 -2.21 -14.09 -13.03
N LYS A 29 -1.18 -13.30 -13.35
CA LYS A 29 0.22 -13.75 -13.36
C LYS A 29 0.95 -13.43 -12.08
N LYS A 30 0.64 -12.29 -11.46
CA LYS A 30 1.35 -11.75 -10.29
C LYS A 30 0.50 -11.83 -9.06
N ASN A 31 -0.23 -12.57 -8.69
CA ASN A 31 -0.97 -12.75 -7.44
C ASN A 31 -0.59 -11.73 -6.34
N PHE A 32 -1.05 -10.50 -6.48
CA PHE A 32 -0.72 -9.42 -5.56
C PHE A 32 -1.22 -9.66 -4.14
N PHE A 33 -0.38 -9.32 -3.16
CA PHE A 33 -0.81 -9.14 -1.78
C PHE A 33 -1.48 -7.77 -1.69
N LEU A 34 -2.76 -7.72 -1.36
CA LEU A 34 -3.55 -6.49 -1.37
C LEU A 34 -3.55 -5.85 0.01
N LEU A 35 -2.89 -4.70 0.13
CA LEU A 35 -2.79 -3.96 1.39
C LEU A 35 -3.57 -2.66 1.31
N ASP A 36 -4.61 -2.53 2.13
CA ASP A 36 -5.44 -1.34 2.21
C ASP A 36 -4.99 -0.49 3.40
N VAL A 37 -4.48 0.71 3.13
CA VAL A 37 -3.96 1.60 4.18
C VAL A 37 -4.94 2.71 4.57
N ARG A 38 -6.20 2.57 4.19
CA ARG A 38 -7.26 3.49 4.60
C ARG A 38 -7.61 3.25 6.06
N GLU A 39 -8.42 4.16 6.62
CA GLU A 39 -8.92 3.98 7.98
C GLU A 39 -9.89 2.79 8.07
N PRO A 40 -9.99 2.14 9.26
CA PRO A 40 -10.86 0.97 9.39
C PRO A 40 -12.31 1.21 8.99
N TYR A 41 -12.87 2.39 9.28
CA TYR A 41 -14.25 2.68 8.93
C TYR A 41 -14.46 2.73 7.42
N GLU A 42 -13.47 3.18 6.66
CA GLU A 42 -13.51 3.18 5.20
C GLU A 42 -13.53 1.74 4.67
N PHE A 43 -12.68 0.91 5.26
CA PHE A 43 -12.55 -0.50 4.89
C PHE A 43 -13.82 -1.29 5.17
N GLU A 44 -14.51 -0.99 6.29
CA GLU A 44 -15.77 -1.66 6.62
C GLU A 44 -16.88 -1.36 5.62
N ILE A 45 -16.95 -0.13 5.13
CA ILE A 45 -17.99 0.30 4.19
C ILE A 45 -17.79 -0.36 2.82
N MET A 46 -16.55 -0.36 2.32
CA MET A 46 -16.23 -0.91 1.01
C MET A 46 -14.77 -1.32 0.95
N ARG A 47 -14.48 -2.48 0.39
CA ARG A 47 -13.11 -2.98 0.25
C ARG A 47 -12.99 -3.92 -0.94
N ILE A 48 -11.76 -4.14 -1.38
CA ILE A 48 -11.47 -5.15 -2.38
C ILE A 48 -11.41 -6.52 -1.69
N LYS A 49 -12.01 -7.51 -2.31
CA LYS A 49 -11.99 -8.88 -1.78
C LYS A 49 -10.55 -9.35 -1.58
N ASN A 50 -10.31 -10.01 -0.45
CA ASN A 50 -9.01 -10.56 -0.06
C ASN A 50 -7.96 -9.51 0.31
N SER A 51 -8.34 -8.23 0.43
CA SER A 51 -7.41 -7.23 0.94
C SER A 51 -7.35 -7.26 2.46
N ILE A 52 -6.21 -6.83 3.00
CA ILE A 52 -5.99 -6.72 4.44
C ILE A 52 -5.86 -5.25 4.78
N ASN A 53 -6.56 -4.81 5.83
CA ASN A 53 -6.52 -3.42 6.27
C ASN A 53 -5.46 -3.21 7.34
N VAL A 54 -4.49 -2.35 7.02
CA VAL A 54 -3.50 -1.86 7.98
C VAL A 54 -3.46 -0.35 7.80
N PRO A 55 -4.11 0.41 8.70
CA PRO A 55 -4.16 1.87 8.56
C PRO A 55 -2.77 2.48 8.47
N ARG A 56 -2.65 3.52 7.65
CA ARG A 56 -1.34 4.15 7.41
C ARG A 56 -0.61 4.53 8.70
N GLY A 57 -1.37 4.94 9.73
CA GLY A 57 -0.80 5.42 10.99
C GLY A 57 -0.03 4.37 11.79
N ILE A 58 -0.26 3.09 11.56
CA ILE A 58 0.42 2.01 12.28
C ILE A 58 1.32 1.18 11.36
N LEU A 59 1.49 1.60 10.11
CA LEU A 59 2.19 0.78 9.11
C LEU A 59 3.60 0.42 9.54
N GLU A 60 4.37 1.36 10.05
CA GLU A 60 5.77 1.12 10.42
C GLU A 60 5.94 0.02 11.46
N SER A 61 5.06 -0.04 12.46
CA SER A 61 5.12 -1.09 13.47
C SER A 61 4.43 -2.38 12.98
N ALA A 62 3.48 -2.27 12.07
CA ALA A 62 2.79 -3.44 11.53
C ALA A 62 3.69 -4.32 10.67
N VAL A 63 4.73 -3.75 10.06
CA VAL A 63 5.63 -4.49 9.14
C VAL A 63 6.81 -5.15 9.86
N GLU A 64 6.92 -5.04 11.18
CA GLU A 64 7.96 -5.66 11.99
C GLU A 64 7.38 -6.52 13.10
N TYR A 65 8.07 -7.60 13.45
CA TYR A 65 7.72 -8.37 14.64
C TYR A 65 8.10 -7.60 15.90
N GLY A 66 7.43 -7.90 17.00
CA GLY A 66 7.75 -7.36 18.30
C GLY A 66 6.92 -6.16 18.74
N TYR A 67 5.93 -5.77 17.97
CA TYR A 67 5.02 -4.66 18.32
C TYR A 67 3.59 -5.17 18.49
N GLU A 68 2.80 -4.42 19.23
CA GLU A 68 1.38 -4.76 19.44
C GLU A 68 0.62 -4.73 18.10
N GLU A 69 0.97 -3.79 17.22
CA GLU A 69 0.32 -3.63 15.91
C GLU A 69 0.85 -4.58 14.84
N THR A 70 1.83 -5.42 15.13
CA THR A 70 2.41 -6.32 14.14
C THR A 70 1.35 -7.15 13.42
N VAL A 71 1.44 -7.16 12.10
CA VAL A 71 0.59 -8.00 11.24
C VAL A 71 1.49 -9.03 10.58
N PRO A 72 1.49 -10.29 11.09
CA PRO A 72 2.43 -11.33 10.59
C PRO A 72 2.33 -11.55 9.09
N GLU A 73 1.13 -11.57 8.52
CA GLU A 73 0.94 -11.77 7.08
C GLU A 73 1.66 -10.68 6.27
N LEU A 74 1.64 -9.44 6.79
CA LEU A 74 2.30 -8.32 6.13
C LEU A 74 3.81 -8.40 6.27
N VAL A 75 4.31 -8.78 7.44
CA VAL A 75 5.76 -9.00 7.63
C VAL A 75 6.27 -10.05 6.65
N GLU A 76 5.52 -11.14 6.49
CA GLU A 76 5.91 -12.25 5.62
C GLU A 76 5.75 -11.95 4.14
N ALA A 77 5.14 -10.82 3.80
CA ALA A 77 4.95 -10.41 2.41
C ALA A 77 6.11 -9.59 1.83
N ARG A 78 7.25 -9.50 2.53
CA ARG A 78 8.39 -8.66 2.11
C ARG A 78 8.93 -8.99 0.72
N ASN A 79 8.85 -10.25 0.32
CA ASN A 79 9.33 -10.69 -0.98
C ASN A 79 8.22 -10.90 -2.00
N LYS A 80 7.00 -10.55 -1.65
CA LYS A 80 5.84 -10.67 -2.53
C LYS A 80 5.60 -9.38 -3.30
N GLU A 81 4.81 -9.48 -4.37
CA GLU A 81 4.28 -8.31 -5.05
C GLU A 81 3.15 -7.73 -4.19
N VAL A 82 3.37 -6.55 -3.62
CA VAL A 82 2.38 -5.88 -2.77
C VAL A 82 1.75 -4.74 -3.53
N LEU A 83 0.42 -4.72 -3.57
CA LEU A 83 -0.34 -3.59 -4.11
C LEU A 83 -0.95 -2.82 -2.95
N VAL A 84 -0.52 -1.58 -2.77
CA VAL A 84 -0.98 -0.72 -1.68
C VAL A 84 -2.14 0.13 -2.18
N ILE A 85 -3.23 0.12 -1.45
CA ILE A 85 -4.51 0.71 -1.84
C ILE A 85 -4.91 1.80 -0.85
N CYS A 86 -5.34 2.96 -1.37
CA CYS A 86 -6.01 3.97 -0.57
C CYS A 86 -7.19 4.55 -1.36
N ARG A 87 -7.76 5.66 -0.90
CA ARG A 87 -8.94 6.23 -1.58
C ARG A 87 -8.57 6.89 -2.92
N ALA A 88 -7.51 7.69 -2.94
CA ALA A 88 -7.18 8.53 -4.11
C ALA A 88 -5.74 8.36 -4.61
N GLY A 89 -4.96 7.48 -4.02
CA GLY A 89 -3.59 7.19 -4.46
C GLY A 89 -2.49 7.91 -3.69
N ASN A 90 -2.78 8.89 -2.85
CA ASN A 90 -1.75 9.64 -2.14
C ASN A 90 -1.22 8.93 -0.90
N ARG A 91 -2.11 8.40 -0.05
CA ARG A 91 -1.69 7.64 1.14
C ARG A 91 -0.94 6.37 0.75
N SER A 92 -1.39 5.70 -0.31
CA SER A 92 -0.72 4.49 -0.79
C SER A 92 0.65 4.78 -1.37
N LEU A 93 0.83 5.93 -2.00
CA LEU A 93 2.13 6.33 -2.53
C LEU A 93 3.15 6.52 -1.40
N LEU A 94 2.78 7.25 -0.35
CA LEU A 94 3.62 7.44 0.83
C LEU A 94 3.87 6.12 1.56
N ALA A 95 2.86 5.26 1.66
CA ALA A 95 2.99 3.96 2.29
C ALA A 95 3.96 3.06 1.52
N ALA A 96 3.85 3.02 0.20
CA ALA A 96 4.74 2.21 -0.63
C ALA A 96 6.19 2.70 -0.53
N GLN A 97 6.42 4.00 -0.43
CA GLN A 97 7.74 4.56 -0.20
C GLN A 97 8.32 4.06 1.13
N THR A 98 7.54 4.17 2.20
CA THR A 98 7.95 3.70 3.53
C THR A 98 8.28 2.21 3.51
N MET A 99 7.43 1.40 2.88
CA MET A 99 7.66 -0.05 2.80
C MET A 99 8.94 -0.37 2.03
N THR A 100 9.21 0.35 0.95
CA THR A 100 10.43 0.17 0.17
C THR A 100 11.66 0.47 1.02
N ILE A 101 11.63 1.56 1.80
CA ILE A 101 12.71 1.90 2.72
C ILE A 101 12.90 0.81 3.78
N MET A 102 11.80 0.19 4.22
CA MET A 102 11.82 -0.86 5.26
C MET A 102 12.06 -2.27 4.70
N GLY A 103 12.46 -2.37 3.43
CA GLY A 103 12.93 -3.64 2.88
C GLY A 103 11.94 -4.43 2.05
N TYR A 104 10.78 -3.88 1.70
CA TYR A 104 9.86 -4.55 0.80
C TYR A 104 10.41 -4.53 -0.63
N ARG A 105 10.42 -5.70 -1.24
CA ARG A 105 11.03 -5.87 -2.56
C ARG A 105 10.22 -5.21 -3.67
N SER A 106 8.89 -5.24 -3.56
CA SER A 106 8.03 -4.81 -4.65
C SER A 106 6.71 -4.27 -4.09
N ALA A 107 6.72 -3.01 -3.66
CA ALA A 107 5.52 -2.32 -3.17
C ALA A 107 5.09 -1.31 -4.23
N HIS A 108 3.89 -1.52 -4.78
CA HIS A 108 3.31 -0.67 -5.81
C HIS A 108 2.14 0.13 -5.20
N SER A 109 1.95 1.35 -5.67
CA SER A 109 0.79 2.16 -5.28
C SER A 109 -0.28 2.06 -6.36
N LEU A 110 -1.52 1.78 -5.97
CA LEU A 110 -2.65 1.80 -6.90
C LEU A 110 -3.02 3.26 -7.20
N GLN A 111 -2.73 3.71 -8.41
CA GLN A 111 -3.06 5.05 -8.86
C GLN A 111 -4.58 5.20 -8.95
N THR A 112 -5.08 6.35 -8.54
CA THR A 112 -6.52 6.67 -8.39
C THR A 112 -7.21 5.92 -7.23
N GLY A 113 -6.60 4.90 -6.64
CA GLY A 113 -7.17 4.17 -5.52
C GLY A 113 -8.57 3.64 -5.80
N LEU A 114 -9.40 3.56 -4.76
CA LEU A 114 -10.78 3.09 -4.89
C LEU A 114 -11.75 4.18 -5.35
N LYS A 115 -11.28 5.41 -5.50
CA LYS A 115 -12.10 6.52 -5.97
C LYS A 115 -12.39 6.41 -7.46
N GLY A 116 -11.41 5.95 -8.19
CA GLY A 116 -11.53 5.78 -9.63
C GLY A 116 -12.19 4.47 -9.96
#